data_d2107faacc0d20d08c0f9d8afb2ec285
#
_entry.id   d2107faacc0d20d08c0f9d8afb2ec285
#
_cell.length_a   1.000
_cell.length_b   1.000
_cell.length_c   1.000
_cell.angle_alpha   90.00
_cell.angle_beta   90.00
_cell.angle_gamma   90.00
#
_symmetry.space_group_name_H-M   'P 1'
#
loop_
_entity.id
_entity.type
_entity.pdbx_description
1 polymer ?
#
loop_
_entity_poly.entity_id
_entity_poly.type
_entity_poly.pdbx_seq_one_letter_code
_entity_poly.pdbx_strand_id
1 'polypeptide(L)'
;MFSPLGSAPIWKGSDLMLTPHVEQVITMANEFNLIPVYKKVLADMETPIRIFRRYAERDRAFLLESVEGGEQWARHSFIGTDPFLMVSGKKGRLILEQHGKRQILNDKPLEALKALLRKYRSPKLKEMPPFTGGAIGFFGYDLLQYYEKLPEHSVDDLNMDDIRFMFCDQVIVFDHVKQQILLVGNVHVGEGYSDEDIRAAYAEVERKLEATAQYLRKQTPPETLGAASIPDDVELGEIQSNVTKEQFISNVEQAKEYIRSGDIFQVVLSQRFHIDTDASPLQVYRVLRTMNPSPYMYYLKMDDEIIVGTSPEALVKVENGRVETRPIAGTRPRGVTETEDIALAEELLKDEKERAEHLMLVDLGRNDLGRVSQFGTVKCDTFMEIERYSHVMHIVSNVSGKLREDKDFFDAFLSCLPAGTVSGAPKLRAMEIIAELEREARGPYAGAIGYLGFSGNMDTCITIRTIVFKKNRAYVQAGAGIVWDSVPESEYQETVNKAKAMLKAIRTAEAMFPATVQPYNSVINQDYLYTP
;
A
#
# COMPACT_ATOMS: atom_id res chain seq x y z
N MET A 1 42.80 22.09 31.80
CA MET A 1 41.95 23.21 31.34
C MET A 1 41.63 23.00 29.86
N PHE A 2 40.52 22.38 29.57
CA PHE A 2 39.95 22.32 28.22
C PHE A 2 38.52 22.81 28.30
N SER A 3 38.28 23.94 27.67
CA SER A 3 36.96 24.55 27.56
C SER A 3 36.10 23.75 26.57
N PRO A 4 34.80 23.59 26.83
CA PRO A 4 33.89 23.00 25.86
C PRO A 4 33.41 24.10 24.89
N LEU A 5 33.89 24.06 23.66
CA LEU A 5 33.30 24.80 22.54
C LEU A 5 32.47 23.83 21.72
N GLY A 6 31.20 24.01 21.82
CA GLY A 6 30.22 23.34 20.97
C GLY A 6 29.04 24.25 20.74
N SER A 7 29.22 25.32 19.94
CA SER A 7 28.12 26.12 19.45
C SER A 7 27.39 25.31 18.36
N ALA A 8 26.14 24.98 18.63
CA ALA A 8 25.23 24.44 17.62
C ALA A 8 25.18 25.38 16.40
N PRO A 9 25.09 24.87 15.18
CA PRO A 9 25.00 25.70 13.99
C PRO A 9 23.75 26.57 14.05
N ILE A 10 23.95 27.88 13.98
CA ILE A 10 22.88 28.88 13.89
C ILE A 10 22.32 28.80 12.47
N TRP A 11 21.14 28.19 12.31
CA TRP A 11 20.37 28.21 11.07
C TRP A 11 19.85 29.62 10.83
N LYS A 12 20.12 30.17 9.64
CA LYS A 12 19.63 31.51 9.25
C LYS A 12 18.12 31.45 9.02
N GLY A 13 17.39 32.48 9.45
CA GLY A 13 15.95 32.58 9.58
C GLY A 13 15.08 32.38 8.30
N SER A 14 15.65 32.03 7.15
CA SER A 14 14.88 31.72 5.93
C SER A 14 14.37 30.27 5.86
N ASP A 15 14.95 29.35 6.63
CA ASP A 15 14.55 27.91 6.62
C ASP A 15 13.47 27.57 7.67
N LEU A 16 12.96 28.58 8.37
CA LEU A 16 12.02 28.41 9.49
C LEU A 16 10.55 28.64 9.10
N MET A 17 10.25 29.14 7.92
CA MET A 17 8.89 29.53 7.52
C MET A 17 8.17 28.42 6.77
N LEU A 18 6.87 28.25 7.05
CA LEU A 18 6.02 27.33 6.29
C LEU A 18 5.76 27.88 4.88
N THR A 19 5.59 26.96 3.94
CA THR A 19 5.19 27.24 2.56
C THR A 19 3.90 26.50 2.25
N PRO A 20 2.87 27.17 1.71
CA PRO A 20 2.72 28.63 1.48
C PRO A 20 2.64 29.43 2.79
N HIS A 21 2.92 30.74 2.69
CA HIS A 21 2.79 31.68 3.80
C HIS A 21 1.33 31.93 4.17
N VAL A 22 1.08 32.38 5.40
CA VAL A 22 -0.26 32.58 5.95
C VAL A 22 -1.16 33.47 5.07
N GLU A 23 -0.63 34.52 4.42
CA GLU A 23 -1.42 35.38 3.53
C GLU A 23 -1.92 34.64 2.27
N GLN A 24 -1.12 33.72 1.76
CA GLN A 24 -1.52 32.86 0.66
C GLN A 24 -2.57 31.85 1.12
N VAL A 25 -2.46 31.32 2.32
CA VAL A 25 -3.45 30.42 2.92
C VAL A 25 -4.78 31.15 3.11
N ILE A 26 -4.80 32.37 3.62
CA ILE A 26 -6.00 33.19 3.74
C ILE A 26 -6.66 33.40 2.36
N THR A 27 -5.87 33.69 1.33
CA THR A 27 -6.41 33.83 -0.04
C THR A 27 -7.04 32.53 -0.53
N MET A 28 -6.38 31.38 -0.32
CA MET A 28 -6.87 30.05 -0.72
C MET A 28 -8.11 29.61 0.08
N ALA A 29 -8.28 30.10 1.30
CA ALA A 29 -9.41 29.79 2.17
C ALA A 29 -10.77 30.21 1.60
N ASN A 30 -10.80 31.11 0.62
CA ASN A 30 -12.03 31.46 -0.10
C ASN A 30 -12.62 30.29 -0.92
N GLU A 31 -11.78 29.35 -1.35
CA GLU A 31 -12.19 28.22 -2.20
C GLU A 31 -12.01 26.86 -1.50
N PHE A 32 -11.02 26.76 -0.62
CA PHE A 32 -10.59 25.52 0.00
C PHE A 32 -10.79 25.58 1.52
N ASN A 33 -11.14 24.44 2.10
CA ASN A 33 -11.30 24.31 3.55
C ASN A 33 -10.22 23.44 4.22
N LEU A 34 -9.27 22.94 3.41
CA LEU A 34 -8.13 22.18 3.88
C LEU A 34 -6.91 22.53 3.03
N ILE A 35 -5.99 23.32 3.59
CA ILE A 35 -4.89 23.89 2.82
C ILE A 35 -3.57 23.29 3.31
N PRO A 36 -2.84 22.53 2.47
CA PRO A 36 -1.57 21.96 2.84
C PRO A 36 -0.48 23.03 2.94
N VAL A 37 0.29 22.95 4.02
CA VAL A 37 1.50 23.73 4.24
C VAL A 37 2.64 22.79 4.57
N TYR A 38 3.88 23.15 4.27
CA TYR A 38 5.02 22.29 4.57
C TYR A 38 6.24 23.05 5.07
N LYS A 39 7.08 22.34 5.79
CA LYS A 39 8.41 22.73 6.21
C LYS A 39 9.42 21.75 5.61
N LYS A 40 10.52 22.27 5.05
CA LYS A 40 11.64 21.46 4.55
C LYS A 40 12.65 21.20 5.67
N VAL A 41 13.12 19.97 5.75
CA VAL A 41 14.19 19.57 6.66
C VAL A 41 15.22 18.78 5.86
N LEU A 42 16.50 19.09 6.02
CA LEU A 42 17.57 18.32 5.40
C LEU A 42 17.60 16.90 5.99
N ALA A 43 17.77 15.89 5.14
CA ALA A 43 17.65 14.49 5.52
C ALA A 43 18.76 13.61 4.93
N ASP A 44 19.93 14.18 4.68
CA ASP A 44 21.10 13.51 4.13
C ASP A 44 21.67 12.38 5.03
N MET A 45 21.33 12.40 6.34
CA MET A 45 21.73 11.39 7.33
C MET A 45 20.57 10.51 7.81
N GLU A 46 19.39 10.62 7.22
CA GLU A 46 18.20 9.89 7.63
C GLU A 46 17.70 8.93 6.55
N THR A 47 16.93 7.92 6.95
CA THR A 47 16.21 7.01 6.06
C THR A 47 14.75 6.90 6.47
N PRO A 48 13.83 6.60 5.55
CA PRO A 48 12.41 6.44 5.91
C PRO A 48 12.20 5.43 7.03
N ILE A 49 12.91 4.29 7.00
CA ILE A 49 12.77 3.25 8.02
C ILE A 49 13.29 3.70 9.39
N ARG A 50 14.37 4.51 9.44
CA ARG A 50 14.89 5.07 10.68
C ARG A 50 13.90 6.07 11.29
N ILE A 51 13.27 6.88 10.44
CA ILE A 51 12.21 7.80 10.86
C ILE A 51 11.01 7.01 11.37
N PHE A 52 10.52 6.04 10.57
CA PHE A 52 9.33 5.27 10.89
C PHE A 52 9.47 4.48 12.19
N ARG A 53 10.65 3.95 12.49
CA ARG A 53 10.93 3.23 13.74
C ARG A 53 10.54 4.02 14.99
N ARG A 54 10.59 5.36 14.95
CA ARG A 54 10.18 6.23 16.07
C ARG A 54 8.67 6.24 16.29
N TYR A 55 7.91 5.83 15.28
CA TYR A 55 6.44 5.83 15.27
C TYR A 55 5.84 4.41 15.26
N ALA A 56 6.66 3.39 15.07
CA ALA A 56 6.18 2.01 14.91
C ALA A 56 5.47 1.45 16.15
N GLU A 57 5.77 1.99 17.34
CA GLU A 57 5.11 1.62 18.60
C GLU A 57 3.74 2.29 18.78
N ARG A 58 3.41 3.32 17.99
CA ARG A 58 2.08 3.93 18.02
C ARG A 58 1.03 2.90 17.60
N ASP A 59 -0.19 3.00 18.13
CA ASP A 59 -1.28 2.08 17.80
C ASP A 59 -1.69 2.18 16.33
N ARG A 60 -1.53 3.37 15.75
CA ARG A 60 -1.91 3.68 14.37
C ARG A 60 -0.78 4.42 13.68
N ALA A 61 -0.16 3.77 12.72
CA ALA A 61 0.95 4.33 11.95
C ALA A 61 1.07 3.65 10.59
N PHE A 62 1.62 4.37 9.61
CA PHE A 62 1.90 3.80 8.31
C PHE A 62 3.25 4.26 7.76
N LEU A 63 3.81 3.39 6.93
CA LEU A 63 4.93 3.68 6.04
C LEU A 63 4.56 3.15 4.64
N LEU A 64 4.61 4.03 3.64
CA LEU A 64 4.50 3.67 2.23
C LEU A 64 5.81 4.05 1.55
N GLU A 65 6.45 3.10 0.89
CA GLU A 65 7.71 3.30 0.16
C GLU A 65 7.61 2.71 -1.25
N SER A 66 8.39 3.25 -2.15
CA SER A 66 8.74 2.59 -3.40
C SER A 66 10.26 2.39 -3.39
N VAL A 67 10.73 1.17 -3.53
CA VAL A 67 12.15 0.82 -3.44
C VAL A 67 12.74 0.49 -4.81
N GLU A 68 11.91 0.07 -5.75
CA GLU A 68 12.28 -0.24 -7.13
C GLU A 68 11.41 0.51 -8.13
N GLY A 69 11.91 0.79 -9.32
CA GLY A 69 11.13 1.44 -10.40
C GLY A 69 11.71 2.75 -10.93
N GLY A 70 12.96 3.10 -10.55
CA GLY A 70 13.64 4.30 -11.04
C GLY A 70 13.10 5.62 -10.47
N GLU A 71 13.65 6.76 -10.93
CA GLU A 71 13.35 8.09 -10.38
C GLU A 71 11.88 8.52 -10.48
N GLN A 72 11.12 7.96 -11.41
CA GLN A 72 9.71 8.34 -11.61
C GLN A 72 8.75 7.68 -10.61
N TRP A 73 9.06 6.47 -10.14
CA TRP A 73 8.19 5.68 -9.25
C TRP A 73 8.66 5.69 -7.80
N ALA A 74 9.98 5.66 -7.57
CA ALA A 74 10.60 5.54 -6.24
C ALA A 74 10.97 6.89 -5.61
N ARG A 75 10.30 7.99 -5.97
CA ARG A 75 10.73 9.32 -5.52
C ARG A 75 10.39 9.62 -4.08
N HIS A 76 9.23 9.20 -3.59
CA HIS A 76 8.73 9.60 -2.27
C HIS A 76 8.44 8.40 -1.39
N SER A 77 8.78 8.52 -0.10
CA SER A 77 8.22 7.70 0.96
C SER A 77 7.32 8.54 1.85
N PHE A 78 6.21 7.95 2.30
CA PHE A 78 5.22 8.63 3.12
C PHE A 78 5.11 7.95 4.47
N ILE A 79 5.17 8.72 5.55
CA ILE A 79 5.05 8.26 6.92
C ILE A 79 3.98 9.10 7.62
N GLY A 80 3.11 8.44 8.37
CA GLY A 80 2.13 9.11 9.20
C GLY A 80 1.74 8.31 10.41
N THR A 81 1.19 9.01 11.38
CA THR A 81 0.70 8.49 12.65
C THR A 81 -0.44 9.35 13.16
N ASP A 82 -1.09 8.88 14.21
CA ASP A 82 -2.13 9.62 14.93
C ASP A 82 -3.23 10.20 14.00
N PRO A 83 -3.93 9.34 13.24
CA PRO A 83 -4.99 9.79 12.33
C PRO A 83 -6.09 10.51 13.12
N PHE A 84 -6.61 11.61 12.57
CA PHE A 84 -7.70 12.35 13.21
C PHE A 84 -9.07 11.66 13.07
N LEU A 85 -9.20 10.71 12.13
CA LEU A 85 -10.39 9.90 11.91
C LEU A 85 -9.98 8.50 11.44
N MET A 86 -10.58 7.47 12.04
CA MET A 86 -10.55 6.10 11.55
C MET A 86 -11.88 5.75 10.92
N VAL A 87 -11.82 5.05 9.80
CA VAL A 87 -12.99 4.48 9.13
C VAL A 87 -12.77 3.00 8.96
N SER A 88 -13.66 2.19 9.48
CA SER A 88 -13.69 0.75 9.23
C SER A 88 -15.08 0.32 8.82
N GLY A 89 -15.18 -0.72 8.00
CA GLY A 89 -16.45 -1.17 7.49
C GLY A 89 -16.50 -2.64 7.15
N LYS A 90 -17.59 -3.29 7.55
CA LYS A 90 -17.89 -4.68 7.24
C LYS A 90 -19.37 -4.90 7.09
N LYS A 91 -19.78 -5.67 6.06
CA LYS A 91 -21.19 -6.05 5.80
C LYS A 91 -22.15 -4.86 5.82
N GLY A 92 -21.75 -3.74 5.17
CA GLY A 92 -22.57 -2.54 5.04
C GLY A 92 -22.66 -1.68 6.31
N ARG A 93 -21.98 -2.06 7.39
CA ARG A 93 -21.89 -1.28 8.63
C ARG A 93 -20.53 -0.62 8.70
N LEU A 94 -20.50 0.71 8.70
CA LEU A 94 -19.28 1.50 8.86
C LEU A 94 -19.19 2.07 10.27
N ILE A 95 -17.98 2.11 10.78
CA ILE A 95 -17.65 2.70 12.07
C ILE A 95 -16.68 3.85 11.80
N LEU A 96 -17.05 5.04 12.20
CA LEU A 96 -16.20 6.22 12.21
C LEU A 96 -15.75 6.45 13.64
N GLU A 97 -14.45 6.53 13.87
CA GLU A 97 -13.87 6.82 15.17
C GLU A 97 -13.04 8.11 15.09
N GLN A 98 -13.48 9.14 15.82
CA GLN A 98 -12.84 10.44 15.87
C GLN A 98 -12.82 10.94 17.32
N HIS A 99 -11.64 11.33 17.83
CA HIS A 99 -11.48 11.83 19.20
C HIS A 99 -12.14 10.93 20.27
N GLY A 100 -11.98 9.62 20.15
CA GLY A 100 -12.56 8.63 21.05
C GLY A 100 -14.09 8.46 20.93
N LYS A 101 -14.77 9.21 20.05
CA LYS A 101 -16.20 9.03 19.75
C LYS A 101 -16.38 8.11 18.56
N ARG A 102 -17.34 7.20 18.66
CA ARG A 102 -17.71 6.27 17.59
C ARG A 102 -19.07 6.62 17.02
N GLN A 103 -19.15 6.74 15.71
CA GLN A 103 -20.39 6.89 14.96
C GLN A 103 -20.55 5.68 14.03
N ILE A 104 -21.77 5.15 13.96
CA ILE A 104 -22.09 4.04 13.06
C ILE A 104 -22.92 4.60 11.92
N LEU A 105 -22.54 4.24 10.69
CA LEU A 105 -23.27 4.52 9.47
C LEU A 105 -23.64 3.19 8.81
N ASN A 106 -24.83 3.12 8.23
CA ASN A 106 -25.25 2.00 7.39
C ASN A 106 -25.30 2.53 5.95
N ASP A 107 -24.25 2.27 5.20
CA ASP A 107 -24.10 2.75 3.83
C ASP A 107 -23.12 1.84 3.05
N LYS A 108 -23.09 1.99 1.74
CA LYS A 108 -22.07 1.33 0.93
C LYS A 108 -20.70 1.94 1.23
N PRO A 109 -19.66 1.11 1.41
CA PRO A 109 -18.36 1.57 1.89
C PRO A 109 -17.72 2.68 1.05
N LEU A 110 -17.73 2.56 -0.29
CA LEU A 110 -17.15 3.60 -1.14
C LEU A 110 -17.95 4.89 -1.14
N GLU A 111 -19.28 4.82 -1.07
CA GLU A 111 -20.12 6.03 -1.01
C GLU A 111 -19.86 6.82 0.27
N ALA A 112 -19.72 6.13 1.39
CA ALA A 112 -19.38 6.76 2.66
C ALA A 112 -17.97 7.37 2.65
N LEU A 113 -16.95 6.66 2.13
CA LEU A 113 -15.61 7.20 1.97
C LEU A 113 -15.59 8.43 1.05
N LYS A 114 -16.32 8.36 -0.07
CA LYS A 114 -16.48 9.46 -1.01
C LYS A 114 -17.12 10.68 -0.35
N ALA A 115 -18.19 10.46 0.41
CA ALA A 115 -18.86 11.52 1.17
C ALA A 115 -17.95 12.15 2.22
N LEU A 116 -17.14 11.36 2.91
CA LEU A 116 -16.17 11.83 3.90
C LEU A 116 -15.05 12.65 3.24
N LEU A 117 -14.43 12.14 2.18
CA LEU A 117 -13.34 12.85 1.49
C LEU A 117 -13.81 14.14 0.82
N ARG A 118 -15.03 14.17 0.26
CA ARG A 118 -15.63 15.38 -0.33
C ARG A 118 -15.86 16.53 0.66
N LYS A 119 -15.86 16.26 1.97
CA LYS A 119 -15.90 17.33 2.99
C LYS A 119 -14.63 18.17 2.99
N TYR A 120 -13.52 17.62 2.48
CA TYR A 120 -12.22 18.26 2.45
C TYR A 120 -11.90 18.71 1.02
N ARG A 121 -11.86 20.01 0.81
CA ARG A 121 -11.48 20.62 -0.47
C ARG A 121 -10.07 21.17 -0.32
N SER A 122 -9.11 20.52 -0.98
CA SER A 122 -7.69 20.88 -0.88
C SER A 122 -7.13 21.31 -2.23
N PRO A 123 -6.33 22.38 -2.31
CA PRO A 123 -5.70 22.82 -3.54
C PRO A 123 -4.61 21.86 -4.00
N LYS A 124 -4.40 21.80 -5.32
CA LYS A 124 -3.23 21.15 -5.92
C LYS A 124 -2.10 22.17 -6.04
N LEU A 125 -1.07 22.01 -5.24
CA LEU A 125 0.09 22.89 -5.26
C LEU A 125 1.24 22.22 -6.01
N LYS A 126 1.77 22.88 -7.04
CA LYS A 126 2.73 22.33 -8.01
C LYS A 126 4.03 21.79 -7.37
N GLU A 127 4.45 22.37 -6.23
CA GLU A 127 5.69 21.99 -5.54
C GLU A 127 5.50 20.91 -4.49
N MET A 128 4.25 20.49 -4.25
CA MET A 128 3.91 19.47 -3.26
C MET A 128 4.03 18.07 -3.85
N PRO A 129 4.34 17.07 -3.00
CA PRO A 129 4.26 15.67 -3.38
C PRO A 129 2.83 15.27 -3.75
N PRO A 130 2.62 14.15 -4.46
CA PRO A 130 1.29 13.72 -4.90
C PRO A 130 0.33 13.43 -3.75
N PHE A 131 0.85 13.15 -2.56
CA PHE A 131 0.10 12.92 -1.33
C PHE A 131 0.53 13.90 -0.24
N THR A 132 -0.39 14.74 0.21
CA THR A 132 -0.19 15.78 1.23
C THR A 132 -1.08 15.59 2.45
N GLY A 133 -1.84 14.50 2.48
CA GLY A 133 -2.83 14.13 3.47
C GLY A 133 -4.05 13.52 2.79
N GLY A 134 -4.79 12.74 3.53
CA GLY A 134 -5.91 11.96 3.01
C GLY A 134 -6.16 10.69 3.82
N ALA A 135 -6.79 9.71 3.19
CA ALA A 135 -7.07 8.42 3.76
C ALA A 135 -6.04 7.39 3.27
N ILE A 136 -5.43 6.65 4.19
CA ILE A 136 -4.49 5.56 3.92
C ILE A 136 -5.05 4.28 4.53
N GLY A 137 -5.05 3.19 3.77
CA GLY A 137 -5.58 1.94 4.27
C GLY A 137 -5.74 0.88 3.18
N PHE A 138 -6.71 0.00 3.38
CA PHE A 138 -6.97 -1.08 2.45
C PHE A 138 -8.45 -1.23 2.12
N PHE A 139 -8.68 -1.81 0.96
CA PHE A 139 -9.93 -2.36 0.49
C PHE A 139 -9.80 -3.88 0.40
N GLY A 140 -10.73 -4.60 0.99
CA GLY A 140 -10.82 -6.05 0.88
C GLY A 140 -11.31 -6.50 -0.51
N TYR A 141 -11.02 -7.75 -0.85
CA TYR A 141 -11.46 -8.39 -2.09
C TYR A 141 -12.98 -8.38 -2.24
N ASP A 142 -13.69 -8.63 -1.14
CA ASP A 142 -15.15 -8.79 -1.13
C ASP A 142 -15.91 -7.46 -1.26
N LEU A 143 -15.20 -6.32 -1.33
CA LEU A 143 -15.83 -4.99 -1.50
C LEU A 143 -16.75 -4.93 -2.73
N LEU A 144 -16.45 -5.67 -3.80
CA LEU A 144 -17.27 -5.66 -5.01
C LEU A 144 -18.68 -6.24 -4.79
N GLN A 145 -18.89 -7.07 -3.77
CA GLN A 145 -20.21 -7.63 -3.41
C GLN A 145 -21.24 -6.55 -3.04
N TYR A 146 -20.81 -5.36 -2.67
CA TYR A 146 -21.72 -4.23 -2.42
C TYR A 146 -22.28 -3.60 -3.71
N TYR A 147 -21.66 -3.88 -4.84
CA TYR A 147 -21.94 -3.24 -6.13
C TYR A 147 -22.41 -4.24 -7.20
N GLU A 148 -22.01 -5.49 -7.07
CA GLU A 148 -22.35 -6.60 -7.98
C GLU A 148 -22.99 -7.74 -7.20
N LYS A 149 -23.83 -8.53 -7.86
CA LYS A 149 -24.45 -9.72 -7.28
C LYS A 149 -23.47 -10.88 -7.31
N LEU A 150 -22.67 -10.99 -6.28
CA LEU A 150 -21.68 -12.04 -6.10
C LEU A 150 -22.04 -12.91 -4.89
N PRO A 151 -21.78 -14.21 -4.90
CA PRO A 151 -21.98 -15.07 -3.74
C PRO A 151 -21.00 -14.69 -2.61
N GLU A 152 -21.43 -14.85 -1.36
CA GLU A 152 -20.56 -14.70 -0.20
C GLU A 152 -19.78 -16.00 0.04
N HIS A 153 -18.54 -15.87 0.52
CA HIS A 153 -17.79 -17.00 1.04
C HIS A 153 -18.46 -17.59 2.28
N SER A 154 -18.38 -18.91 2.43
CA SER A 154 -19.08 -19.61 3.53
C SER A 154 -18.45 -19.40 4.90
N VAL A 155 -17.16 -19.04 4.96
CA VAL A 155 -16.37 -18.86 6.18
C VAL A 155 -15.62 -17.55 6.15
N ASP A 156 -15.69 -16.79 7.23
CA ASP A 156 -14.90 -15.58 7.44
C ASP A 156 -14.13 -15.72 8.77
N ASP A 157 -13.05 -16.49 8.73
CA ASP A 157 -12.25 -16.86 9.90
C ASP A 157 -11.29 -15.74 10.36
N LEU A 158 -10.78 -14.93 9.43
CA LEU A 158 -9.94 -13.79 9.78
C LEU A 158 -10.75 -12.64 10.37
N ASN A 159 -12.02 -12.54 10.02
CA ASN A 159 -12.90 -11.44 10.42
C ASN A 159 -12.24 -10.06 10.23
N MET A 160 -11.63 -9.84 9.05
CA MET A 160 -11.07 -8.56 8.66
C MET A 160 -12.16 -7.63 8.13
N ASP A 161 -11.95 -6.33 8.24
CA ASP A 161 -12.84 -5.33 7.65
C ASP A 161 -12.79 -5.39 6.11
N ASP A 162 -13.89 -5.03 5.43
CA ASP A 162 -13.93 -4.89 3.96
C ASP A 162 -13.25 -3.59 3.51
N ILE A 163 -13.23 -2.59 4.40
CA ILE A 163 -12.43 -1.37 4.27
C ILE A 163 -11.90 -0.95 5.64
N ARG A 164 -10.65 -0.46 5.68
CA ARG A 164 -10.10 0.17 6.87
C ARG A 164 -9.12 1.26 6.50
N PHE A 165 -9.41 2.51 6.93
CA PHE A 165 -8.69 3.71 6.53
C PHE A 165 -8.37 4.62 7.71
N MET A 166 -7.14 5.13 7.71
CA MET A 166 -6.62 6.19 8.58
C MET A 166 -6.70 7.52 7.82
N PHE A 167 -7.41 8.50 8.32
CA PHE A 167 -7.42 9.87 7.78
C PHE A 167 -6.37 10.70 8.49
N CYS A 168 -5.36 11.14 7.75
CA CYS A 168 -4.23 11.87 8.26
C CYS A 168 -4.16 13.27 7.64
N ASP A 169 -4.02 14.28 8.48
CA ASP A 169 -3.80 15.68 8.09
C ASP A 169 -2.33 16.11 8.25
N GLN A 170 -1.49 15.21 8.77
CA GLN A 170 -0.03 15.38 8.83
C GLN A 170 0.66 14.19 8.17
N VAL A 171 1.67 14.48 7.36
CA VAL A 171 2.46 13.45 6.66
C VAL A 171 3.93 13.88 6.64
N ILE A 172 4.82 12.96 6.95
CA ILE A 172 6.25 13.10 6.75
C ILE A 172 6.57 12.50 5.38
N VAL A 173 7.06 13.31 4.46
CA VAL A 173 7.41 12.89 3.11
C VAL A 173 8.90 12.92 2.94
N PHE A 174 9.49 11.79 2.61
CA PHE A 174 10.91 11.71 2.25
C PHE A 174 11.03 11.82 0.73
N ASP A 175 11.70 12.86 0.22
CA ASP A 175 12.03 13.03 -1.20
C ASP A 175 13.44 12.46 -1.45
N HIS A 176 13.51 11.27 -2.04
CA HIS A 176 14.76 10.54 -2.29
C HIS A 176 15.66 11.24 -3.30
N VAL A 177 15.08 11.97 -4.25
CA VAL A 177 15.85 12.70 -5.29
C VAL A 177 16.52 13.93 -4.69
N LYS A 178 15.79 14.67 -3.83
CA LYS A 178 16.30 15.90 -3.22
C LYS A 178 17.00 15.69 -1.89
N GLN A 179 17.02 14.46 -1.35
CA GLN A 179 17.57 14.12 -0.05
C GLN A 179 17.04 15.04 1.06
N GLN A 180 15.72 15.24 1.07
CA GLN A 180 15.05 16.11 2.03
C GLN A 180 13.76 15.49 2.56
N ILE A 181 13.37 15.90 3.76
CA ILE A 181 12.08 15.62 4.35
C ILE A 181 11.20 16.85 4.19
N LEU A 182 9.97 16.64 3.73
CA LEU A 182 8.90 17.63 3.83
C LEU A 182 7.99 17.20 4.98
N LEU A 183 7.90 18.02 5.99
CA LEU A 183 6.88 17.89 7.04
C LEU A 183 5.65 18.63 6.55
N VAL A 184 4.63 17.89 6.14
CA VAL A 184 3.38 18.43 5.58
C VAL A 184 2.32 18.42 6.68
N GLY A 185 1.63 19.54 6.84
CA GLY A 185 0.44 19.66 7.68
C GLY A 185 -0.67 20.36 6.91
N ASN A 186 -1.90 20.16 7.31
CA ASN A 186 -3.05 20.75 6.64
C ASN A 186 -3.76 21.73 7.57
N VAL A 187 -3.94 22.96 7.11
CA VAL A 187 -4.70 24.01 7.81
C VAL A 187 -6.17 23.77 7.54
N HIS A 188 -6.91 23.44 8.59
CA HIS A 188 -8.36 23.30 8.54
C HIS A 188 -9.02 24.68 8.62
N VAL A 189 -9.87 25.01 7.67
CA VAL A 189 -10.65 26.26 7.62
C VAL A 189 -12.12 25.91 7.85
N GLY A 190 -12.64 26.34 8.99
CA GLY A 190 -14.06 26.14 9.33
C GLY A 190 -14.97 27.14 8.58
N GLU A 191 -16.24 26.81 8.50
CA GLU A 191 -17.24 27.70 7.94
C GLU A 191 -17.34 29.00 8.77
N GLY A 192 -17.23 30.16 8.09
CA GLY A 192 -17.29 31.46 8.74
C GLY A 192 -16.00 31.91 9.45
N TYR A 193 -14.89 31.21 9.26
CA TYR A 193 -13.61 31.64 9.81
C TYR A 193 -13.22 33.03 9.29
N SER A 194 -12.81 33.91 10.23
CA SER A 194 -12.15 35.18 9.93
C SER A 194 -10.68 34.95 9.57
N ASP A 195 -10.02 35.96 9.02
CA ASP A 195 -8.58 35.95 8.76
C ASP A 195 -7.78 35.64 10.04
N GLU A 196 -8.28 36.09 11.20
CA GLU A 196 -7.64 35.86 12.49
C GLU A 196 -7.76 34.40 12.95
N ASP A 197 -8.92 33.77 12.70
CA ASP A 197 -9.13 32.32 12.93
C ASP A 197 -8.21 31.48 12.04
N ILE A 198 -8.05 31.87 10.78
CA ILE A 198 -7.14 31.19 9.83
C ILE A 198 -5.69 31.35 10.27
N ARG A 199 -5.27 32.53 10.75
CA ARG A 199 -3.93 32.74 11.32
C ARG A 199 -3.70 31.87 12.55
N ALA A 200 -4.68 31.73 13.41
CA ALA A 200 -4.61 30.87 14.58
C ALA A 200 -4.49 29.38 14.17
N ALA A 201 -5.28 28.91 13.22
CA ALA A 201 -5.18 27.57 12.68
C ALA A 201 -3.82 27.28 12.01
N TYR A 202 -3.30 28.24 11.26
CA TYR A 202 -1.97 28.17 10.64
C TYR A 202 -0.85 28.06 11.71
N ALA A 203 -0.90 28.90 12.74
CA ALA A 203 0.07 28.88 13.83
C ALA A 203 0.04 27.54 14.60
N GLU A 204 -1.13 26.94 14.75
CA GLU A 204 -1.25 25.61 15.38
C GLU A 204 -0.60 24.52 14.52
N VAL A 205 -0.78 24.54 13.20
CA VAL A 205 -0.08 23.62 12.30
C VAL A 205 1.42 23.84 12.35
N GLU A 206 1.88 25.10 12.35
CA GLU A 206 3.30 25.45 12.47
C GLU A 206 3.91 24.87 13.76
N ARG A 207 3.22 25.04 14.88
CA ARG A 207 3.64 24.48 16.18
C ARG A 207 3.76 22.94 16.13
N LYS A 208 2.80 22.26 15.52
CA LYS A 208 2.81 20.79 15.37
C LYS A 208 3.98 20.32 14.49
N LEU A 209 4.21 20.98 13.35
CA LEU A 209 5.32 20.65 12.47
C LEU A 209 6.67 20.92 13.09
N GLU A 210 6.80 22.00 13.90
CA GLU A 210 8.02 22.26 14.66
C GLU A 210 8.27 21.19 15.72
N ALA A 211 7.24 20.78 16.45
CA ALA A 211 7.34 19.69 17.42
C ALA A 211 7.78 18.37 16.74
N THR A 212 7.25 18.07 15.56
CA THR A 212 7.68 16.92 14.75
C THR A 212 9.14 17.07 14.33
N ALA A 213 9.56 18.24 13.84
CA ALA A 213 10.96 18.49 13.47
C ALA A 213 11.91 18.30 14.65
N GLN A 214 11.52 18.78 15.83
CA GLN A 214 12.31 18.60 17.06
C GLN A 214 12.36 17.13 17.49
N TYR A 215 11.25 16.39 17.35
CA TYR A 215 11.21 14.96 17.64
C TYR A 215 12.14 14.16 16.72
N LEU A 216 12.18 14.50 15.44
CA LEU A 216 13.08 13.87 14.47
C LEU A 216 14.57 14.16 14.75
N ARG A 217 14.90 15.28 15.39
CA ARG A 217 16.27 15.63 15.79
C ARG A 217 16.77 14.87 17.02
N LYS A 218 15.88 14.30 17.84
CA LYS A 218 16.28 13.51 19.00
C LYS A 218 17.03 12.26 18.54
N GLN A 219 18.16 11.97 19.18
CA GLN A 219 18.92 10.76 18.87
C GLN A 219 18.07 9.51 19.10
N THR A 220 17.98 8.67 18.10
CA THR A 220 17.43 7.33 18.28
C THR A 220 18.45 6.50 19.06
N PRO A 221 18.06 5.74 20.11
CA PRO A 221 18.98 4.82 20.75
C PRO A 221 19.68 3.94 19.71
N PRO A 222 20.98 3.70 19.86
CA PRO A 222 21.68 2.82 18.93
C PRO A 222 20.99 1.47 18.93
N GLU A 223 20.63 0.99 17.75
CA GLU A 223 20.15 -0.37 17.59
C GLU A 223 21.34 -1.30 17.79
N THR A 224 21.18 -2.33 18.59
CA THR A 224 22.07 -3.46 18.51
C THR A 224 21.88 -4.06 17.11
N LEU A 225 22.83 -3.81 16.23
CA LEU A 225 22.82 -4.42 14.91
C LEU A 225 22.83 -5.93 15.15
N GLY A 226 21.75 -6.58 14.79
CA GLY A 226 21.70 -8.05 14.78
C GLY A 226 22.83 -8.60 13.91
N ALA A 227 23.06 -9.91 13.96
CA ALA A 227 24.10 -10.56 13.17
C ALA A 227 24.10 -10.08 11.72
N ALA A 228 25.26 -9.72 11.21
CA ALA A 228 25.45 -8.94 9.99
C ALA A 228 25.08 -9.67 8.69
N SER A 229 24.71 -10.94 8.72
CA SER A 229 24.35 -11.74 7.54
C SER A 229 22.92 -12.27 7.64
N ILE A 230 22.15 -12.07 6.59
CA ILE A 230 20.90 -12.83 6.38
C ILE A 230 21.28 -14.30 6.26
N PRO A 231 20.75 -15.20 7.12
CA PRO A 231 21.04 -16.62 6.99
C PRO A 231 20.58 -17.15 5.63
N ASP A 232 21.47 -17.83 4.91
CA ASP A 232 21.15 -18.39 3.59
C ASP A 232 20.07 -19.48 3.67
N ASP A 233 20.12 -20.30 4.73
CA ASP A 233 19.16 -21.37 4.99
C ASP A 233 18.46 -21.18 6.33
N VAL A 234 17.20 -20.79 6.26
CA VAL A 234 16.30 -20.74 7.42
C VAL A 234 15.21 -21.79 7.21
N GLU A 235 15.11 -22.73 8.15
CA GLU A 235 14.03 -23.70 8.14
C GLU A 235 12.68 -23.02 8.36
N LEU A 236 11.72 -23.30 7.49
CA LEU A 236 10.38 -22.71 7.57
C LEU A 236 9.55 -23.28 8.73
N GLY A 237 9.92 -24.47 9.23
CA GLY A 237 9.16 -25.17 10.26
C GLY A 237 7.79 -25.63 9.76
N GLU A 238 6.87 -25.81 10.69
CA GLU A 238 5.51 -26.22 10.38
C GLU A 238 4.74 -25.03 9.78
N ILE A 239 4.21 -25.23 8.57
CA ILE A 239 3.36 -24.28 7.86
C ILE A 239 1.98 -24.93 7.73
N GLN A 240 0.95 -24.22 8.19
CA GLN A 240 -0.43 -24.67 8.05
C GLN A 240 -1.11 -23.92 6.91
N SER A 241 -1.92 -24.65 6.13
CA SER A 241 -2.77 -24.08 5.08
C SER A 241 -4.24 -24.25 5.43
N ASN A 242 -5.08 -23.32 4.96
CA ASN A 242 -6.54 -23.42 5.10
C ASN A 242 -7.15 -24.51 4.21
N VAL A 243 -6.40 -25.04 3.25
CA VAL A 243 -6.85 -26.09 2.33
C VAL A 243 -5.75 -27.17 2.22
N THR A 244 -6.14 -28.44 2.11
CA THR A 244 -5.18 -29.52 1.87
C THR A 244 -4.72 -29.49 0.41
N LYS A 245 -3.55 -30.13 0.13
CA LYS A 245 -3.04 -30.25 -1.24
C LYS A 245 -4.06 -30.93 -2.16
N GLU A 246 -4.67 -32.02 -1.70
CA GLU A 246 -5.65 -32.80 -2.46
C GLU A 246 -6.89 -31.97 -2.80
N GLN A 247 -7.37 -31.17 -1.85
CA GLN A 247 -8.51 -30.29 -2.07
C GLN A 247 -8.17 -29.17 -3.07
N PHE A 248 -6.98 -28.56 -2.95
CA PHE A 248 -6.54 -27.54 -3.91
C PHE A 248 -6.45 -28.10 -5.32
N ILE A 249 -5.85 -29.29 -5.50
CA ILE A 249 -5.78 -30.00 -6.78
C ILE A 249 -7.19 -30.26 -7.33
N SER A 250 -8.11 -30.74 -6.49
CA SER A 250 -9.51 -30.94 -6.89
C SER A 250 -10.18 -29.65 -7.34
N ASN A 251 -9.94 -28.54 -6.65
CA ASN A 251 -10.46 -27.22 -7.04
C ASN A 251 -9.90 -26.76 -8.40
N VAL A 252 -8.62 -27.04 -8.67
CA VAL A 252 -7.99 -26.75 -9.98
C VAL A 252 -8.68 -27.56 -11.10
N GLU A 253 -8.94 -28.85 -10.89
CA GLU A 253 -9.64 -29.67 -11.87
C GLU A 253 -11.07 -29.17 -12.11
N GLN A 254 -11.79 -28.77 -11.07
CA GLN A 254 -13.12 -28.17 -11.22
C GLN A 254 -13.05 -26.84 -12.01
N ALA A 255 -12.06 -25.99 -11.74
CA ALA A 255 -11.83 -24.77 -12.49
C ALA A 255 -11.56 -25.04 -13.98
N LYS A 256 -10.83 -26.09 -14.31
CA LYS A 256 -10.60 -26.54 -15.70
C LYS A 256 -11.88 -26.98 -16.37
N GLU A 257 -12.84 -27.59 -15.66
CA GLU A 257 -14.16 -27.92 -16.23
C GLU A 257 -14.95 -26.67 -16.59
N TYR A 258 -14.90 -25.60 -15.78
CA TYR A 258 -15.50 -24.30 -16.14
C TYR A 258 -14.85 -23.69 -17.39
N ILE A 259 -13.55 -23.85 -17.56
CA ILE A 259 -12.85 -23.42 -18.78
C ILE A 259 -13.29 -24.26 -19.99
N ARG A 260 -13.42 -25.58 -19.83
CA ARG A 260 -13.89 -26.50 -20.90
C ARG A 260 -15.31 -26.21 -21.34
N SER A 261 -16.18 -25.84 -20.39
CA SER A 261 -17.57 -25.48 -20.68
C SER A 261 -17.71 -24.11 -21.34
N GLY A 262 -16.64 -23.32 -21.39
CA GLY A 262 -16.62 -21.99 -21.96
C GLY A 262 -17.14 -20.89 -21.03
N ASP A 263 -17.25 -21.15 -19.74
CA ASP A 263 -17.69 -20.17 -18.73
C ASP A 263 -16.65 -19.06 -18.53
N ILE A 264 -15.37 -19.45 -18.54
CA ILE A 264 -14.22 -18.56 -18.31
C ILE A 264 -13.03 -18.94 -19.17
N PHE A 265 -12.11 -18.02 -19.35
CA PHE A 265 -10.79 -18.28 -19.96
C PHE A 265 -9.72 -18.56 -18.90
N GLN A 266 -9.84 -17.90 -17.76
CA GLN A 266 -8.90 -17.99 -16.65
C GLN A 266 -9.61 -17.72 -15.33
N VAL A 267 -9.17 -18.39 -14.26
CA VAL A 267 -9.52 -18.07 -12.87
C VAL A 267 -8.30 -18.18 -11.97
N VAL A 268 -8.19 -17.32 -10.97
CA VAL A 268 -7.08 -17.37 -10.01
C VAL A 268 -7.59 -17.99 -8.71
N LEU A 269 -7.14 -19.22 -8.42
CA LEU A 269 -7.40 -19.89 -7.15
C LEU A 269 -6.25 -19.66 -6.17
N SER A 270 -6.60 -19.46 -4.90
CA SER A 270 -5.63 -19.16 -3.85
C SER A 270 -5.75 -20.09 -2.64
N GLN A 271 -4.68 -20.13 -1.84
CA GLN A 271 -4.69 -20.71 -0.51
C GLN A 271 -3.98 -19.79 0.47
N ARG A 272 -4.38 -19.86 1.74
CA ARG A 272 -3.83 -19.05 2.82
C ARG A 272 -3.03 -19.89 3.78
N PHE A 273 -1.76 -19.55 3.91
CA PHE A 273 -0.83 -20.13 4.86
C PHE A 273 -0.79 -19.31 6.12
N HIS A 274 -0.53 -19.97 7.26
CA HIS A 274 -0.25 -19.27 8.50
C HIS A 274 0.82 -19.99 9.33
N ILE A 275 1.50 -19.18 10.12
CA ILE A 275 2.47 -19.63 11.11
C ILE A 275 2.28 -18.83 12.40
N ASP A 276 2.49 -19.48 13.53
CA ASP A 276 2.62 -18.77 14.80
C ASP A 276 4.00 -18.12 14.87
N THR A 277 4.07 -16.86 15.32
CA THR A 277 5.31 -16.09 15.36
C THR A 277 5.26 -14.98 16.41
N ASP A 278 6.38 -14.80 17.09
CA ASP A 278 6.63 -13.65 17.97
C ASP A 278 7.54 -12.59 17.30
N ALA A 279 7.82 -12.74 16.00
CA ALA A 279 8.62 -11.79 15.25
C ALA A 279 7.94 -10.41 15.25
N SER A 280 8.72 -9.37 15.52
CA SER A 280 8.23 -8.00 15.35
C SER A 280 7.89 -7.73 13.88
N PRO A 281 6.66 -7.31 13.54
CA PRO A 281 6.29 -7.01 12.17
C PRO A 281 7.19 -5.98 11.49
N LEU A 282 7.76 -5.03 12.26
CA LEU A 282 8.72 -4.07 11.74
C LEU A 282 10.04 -4.74 11.34
N GLN A 283 10.51 -5.72 12.10
CA GLN A 283 11.72 -6.47 11.74
C GLN A 283 11.48 -7.32 10.49
N VAL A 284 10.29 -7.94 10.39
CA VAL A 284 9.88 -8.65 9.17
C VAL A 284 9.83 -7.72 7.97
N TYR A 285 9.28 -6.51 8.10
CA TYR A 285 9.29 -5.51 7.05
C TYR A 285 10.71 -5.15 6.59
N ARG A 286 11.64 -4.97 7.54
CA ARG A 286 13.06 -4.66 7.24
C ARG A 286 13.73 -5.79 6.45
N VAL A 287 13.47 -7.03 6.82
CA VAL A 287 13.96 -8.22 6.10
C VAL A 287 13.36 -8.26 4.69
N LEU A 288 12.04 -8.12 4.57
CA LEU A 288 11.35 -8.10 3.26
C LEU A 288 11.89 -7.02 2.34
N ARG A 289 12.14 -5.82 2.88
CA ARG A 289 12.69 -4.69 2.12
C ARG A 289 14.04 -5.01 1.47
N THR A 290 14.79 -5.89 2.09
CA THR A 290 16.11 -6.31 1.59
C THR A 290 16.00 -7.54 0.67
N MET A 291 15.14 -8.50 1.02
CA MET A 291 15.01 -9.75 0.28
C MET A 291 14.14 -9.64 -0.98
N ASN A 292 13.14 -8.79 -0.95
CA ASN A 292 12.12 -8.68 -2.01
C ASN A 292 11.68 -7.22 -2.20
N PRO A 293 12.60 -6.32 -2.59
CA PRO A 293 12.23 -4.93 -2.88
C PRO A 293 11.19 -4.87 -3.99
N SER A 294 10.29 -3.89 -3.91
CA SER A 294 9.15 -3.78 -4.84
C SER A 294 8.71 -2.32 -5.00
N PRO A 295 7.99 -1.98 -6.09
CA PRO A 295 7.46 -0.63 -6.31
C PRO A 295 6.48 -0.17 -5.23
N TYR A 296 5.77 -1.10 -4.60
CA TYR A 296 4.83 -0.80 -3.52
C TYR A 296 5.23 -1.58 -2.27
N MET A 297 5.92 -0.93 -1.38
CA MET A 297 6.23 -1.45 -0.06
C MET A 297 5.42 -0.71 1.00
N TYR A 298 4.81 -1.44 1.90
CA TYR A 298 3.96 -0.85 2.93
C TYR A 298 4.02 -1.56 4.26
N TYR A 299 3.87 -0.75 5.29
CA TYR A 299 3.62 -1.16 6.65
C TYR A 299 2.43 -0.36 7.16
N LEU A 300 1.33 -1.02 7.48
CA LEU A 300 0.13 -0.42 8.04
C LEU A 300 -0.13 -1.04 9.40
N LYS A 301 -0.11 -0.25 10.46
CA LYS A 301 -0.51 -0.64 11.80
C LYS A 301 -1.82 0.04 12.14
N MET A 302 -2.83 -0.74 12.41
CA MET A 302 -4.19 -0.30 12.68
C MET A 302 -4.72 -1.04 13.91
N ASP A 303 -4.35 -0.51 15.08
CA ASP A 303 -4.59 -1.11 16.40
C ASP A 303 -3.86 -2.48 16.54
N ASP A 304 -4.58 -3.60 16.64
CA ASP A 304 -4.05 -4.96 16.80
C ASP A 304 -3.78 -5.68 15.45
N GLU A 305 -4.09 -5.04 14.33
CA GLU A 305 -3.86 -5.58 13.00
C GLU A 305 -2.70 -4.85 12.32
N ILE A 306 -1.74 -5.62 11.81
CA ILE A 306 -0.60 -5.08 11.08
C ILE A 306 -0.51 -5.75 9.72
N ILE A 307 -0.44 -4.95 8.67
CA ILE A 307 -0.30 -5.42 7.29
C ILE A 307 1.06 -4.97 6.77
N VAL A 308 1.85 -5.94 6.33
CA VAL A 308 3.20 -5.73 5.78
C VAL A 308 3.26 -6.33 4.39
N GLY A 309 3.67 -5.57 3.40
CA GLY A 309 3.68 -6.10 2.04
C GLY A 309 4.72 -5.48 1.12
N THR A 310 4.99 -6.22 0.03
CA THR A 310 5.91 -5.89 -1.05
C THR A 310 5.23 -6.18 -2.38
N SER A 311 4.16 -5.43 -2.69
CA SER A 311 3.41 -5.66 -3.92
C SER A 311 4.18 -5.17 -5.15
N PRO A 312 4.33 -6.00 -6.17
CA PRO A 312 4.96 -5.58 -7.41
C PRO A 312 4.02 -4.84 -8.37
N GLU A 313 2.69 -4.87 -8.11
CA GLU A 313 1.70 -4.54 -9.12
C GLU A 313 0.76 -3.41 -8.68
N ALA A 314 0.72 -2.33 -9.47
CA ALA A 314 -0.28 -1.27 -9.33
C ALA A 314 -1.67 -1.80 -9.66
N LEU A 315 -2.68 -1.43 -8.86
CA LEU A 315 -4.07 -1.62 -9.26
C LEU A 315 -4.51 -0.48 -10.19
N VAL A 316 -4.54 0.73 -9.65
CA VAL A 316 -4.87 1.93 -10.41
C VAL A 316 -4.30 3.16 -9.71
N LYS A 317 -3.76 4.09 -10.51
CA LYS A 317 -3.30 5.39 -10.07
C LYS A 317 -4.10 6.49 -10.75
N VAL A 318 -4.49 7.50 -10.00
CA VAL A 318 -5.09 8.74 -10.52
C VAL A 318 -4.28 9.92 -10.02
N GLU A 319 -3.66 10.63 -10.94
CA GLU A 319 -2.87 11.81 -10.62
C GLU A 319 -3.20 12.94 -11.59
N ASN A 320 -3.63 14.07 -11.06
CA ASN A 320 -4.00 15.26 -11.86
C ASN A 320 -5.03 14.98 -12.97
N GLY A 321 -6.00 14.07 -12.71
CA GLY A 321 -7.04 13.69 -13.67
C GLY A 321 -6.58 12.71 -14.76
N ARG A 322 -5.34 12.25 -14.72
CA ARG A 322 -4.83 11.12 -15.51
C ARG A 322 -5.03 9.83 -14.71
N VAL A 323 -5.64 8.84 -15.32
CA VAL A 323 -5.82 7.50 -14.75
C VAL A 323 -4.86 6.54 -15.45
N GLU A 324 -4.22 5.66 -14.67
CA GLU A 324 -3.21 4.72 -15.17
C GLU A 324 -3.35 3.36 -14.48
N THR A 325 -3.10 2.30 -15.26
CA THR A 325 -2.84 0.94 -14.75
C THR A 325 -1.62 0.37 -15.44
N ARG A 326 -0.95 -0.57 -14.77
CA ARG A 326 0.33 -1.08 -15.23
C ARG A 326 0.34 -2.61 -15.23
N PRO A 327 -0.18 -3.24 -16.29
CA PRO A 327 -0.12 -4.68 -16.45
C PRO A 327 1.32 -5.18 -16.47
N ILE A 328 1.58 -6.21 -15.66
CA ILE A 328 2.87 -6.89 -15.55
C ILE A 328 2.60 -8.38 -15.73
N ALA A 329 3.27 -9.03 -16.68
CA ALA A 329 3.21 -10.47 -16.88
C ALA A 329 4.54 -10.98 -17.44
N GLY A 330 4.70 -12.28 -17.43
CA GLY A 330 5.95 -12.91 -17.85
C GLY A 330 7.09 -12.66 -16.88
N THR A 331 7.85 -13.68 -16.58
CA THR A 331 8.96 -13.58 -15.63
C THR A 331 10.15 -14.40 -16.11
N ARG A 332 11.35 -13.80 -16.07
CA ARG A 332 12.62 -14.52 -16.18
C ARG A 332 13.56 -14.07 -15.06
N PRO A 333 14.44 -14.96 -14.57
CA PRO A 333 15.50 -14.55 -13.64
C PRO A 333 16.47 -13.57 -14.34
N ARG A 334 17.23 -12.83 -13.53
CA ARG A 334 18.34 -12.03 -14.02
C ARG A 334 19.48 -12.93 -14.50
N GLY A 335 20.11 -12.54 -15.58
CA GLY A 335 21.33 -13.21 -16.06
C GLY A 335 22.54 -12.97 -15.13
N VAL A 336 23.41 -13.96 -15.00
CA VAL A 336 24.67 -13.81 -14.24
C VAL A 336 25.63 -12.84 -14.95
N THR A 337 25.54 -12.78 -16.27
CA THR A 337 26.30 -11.85 -17.12
C THR A 337 25.35 -10.95 -17.91
N GLU A 338 25.83 -9.79 -18.36
CA GLU A 338 25.03 -8.86 -19.17
C GLU A 338 24.55 -9.53 -20.48
N THR A 339 25.37 -10.36 -21.10
CA THR A 339 25.01 -11.10 -22.32
C THR A 339 23.86 -12.09 -22.04
N GLU A 340 23.92 -12.82 -20.95
CA GLU A 340 22.85 -13.74 -20.53
C GLU A 340 21.55 -12.97 -20.18
N ASP A 341 21.68 -11.84 -19.49
CA ASP A 341 20.54 -11.00 -19.12
C ASP A 341 19.79 -10.47 -20.36
N ILE A 342 20.54 -10.06 -21.38
CA ILE A 342 19.98 -9.65 -22.69
C ILE A 342 19.32 -10.84 -23.39
N ALA A 343 19.93 -12.01 -23.38
CA ALA A 343 19.39 -13.20 -24.03
C ALA A 343 18.08 -13.66 -23.39
N LEU A 344 18.00 -13.64 -22.05
CA LEU A 344 16.78 -13.95 -21.30
C LEU A 344 15.65 -12.94 -21.56
N ALA A 345 15.98 -11.66 -21.70
CA ALA A 345 15.02 -10.62 -22.06
C ALA A 345 14.47 -10.83 -23.49
N GLU A 346 15.33 -11.17 -24.45
CA GLU A 346 14.91 -11.49 -25.82
C GLU A 346 14.07 -12.77 -25.89
N GLU A 347 14.43 -13.79 -25.13
CA GLU A 347 13.67 -15.04 -25.02
C GLU A 347 12.26 -14.74 -24.49
N LEU A 348 12.17 -13.98 -23.39
CA LEU A 348 10.87 -13.60 -22.78
C LEU A 348 9.98 -12.86 -23.78
N LEU A 349 10.55 -11.91 -24.54
CA LEU A 349 9.79 -11.17 -25.56
C LEU A 349 9.37 -12.02 -26.78
N LYS A 350 10.01 -13.18 -26.99
CA LYS A 350 9.67 -14.13 -28.08
C LYS A 350 8.71 -15.23 -27.63
N ASP A 351 8.51 -15.40 -26.32
CA ASP A 351 7.63 -16.41 -25.75
C ASP A 351 6.17 -16.08 -26.09
N GLU A 352 5.54 -16.89 -26.95
CA GLU A 352 4.18 -16.65 -27.44
C GLU A 352 3.13 -16.74 -26.31
N LYS A 353 3.33 -17.62 -25.33
CA LYS A 353 2.42 -17.78 -24.20
C LYS A 353 2.46 -16.55 -23.30
N GLU A 354 3.64 -16.13 -22.87
CA GLU A 354 3.82 -14.96 -22.01
C GLU A 354 3.31 -13.67 -22.67
N ARG A 355 3.54 -13.53 -23.98
CA ARG A 355 3.00 -12.41 -24.77
C ARG A 355 1.47 -12.42 -24.86
N ALA A 356 0.87 -13.61 -25.09
CA ALA A 356 -0.56 -13.73 -25.17
C ALA A 356 -1.23 -13.39 -23.83
N GLU A 357 -0.68 -13.88 -22.73
CA GLU A 357 -1.13 -13.55 -21.38
C GLU A 357 -1.01 -12.05 -21.12
N HIS A 358 0.16 -11.47 -21.43
CA HIS A 358 0.38 -10.04 -21.25
C HIS A 358 -0.60 -9.19 -22.08
N LEU A 359 -0.83 -9.56 -23.34
CA LEU A 359 -1.79 -8.86 -24.19
C LEU A 359 -3.21 -8.90 -23.61
N MET A 360 -3.63 -10.04 -23.06
CA MET A 360 -4.93 -10.17 -22.39
C MET A 360 -5.04 -9.20 -21.20
N LEU A 361 -3.99 -9.05 -20.40
CA LEU A 361 -3.96 -8.11 -19.27
C LEU A 361 -3.97 -6.65 -19.73
N VAL A 362 -3.27 -6.32 -20.80
CA VAL A 362 -3.31 -4.97 -21.40
C VAL A 362 -4.72 -4.64 -21.90
N ASP A 363 -5.38 -5.58 -22.59
CA ASP A 363 -6.74 -5.36 -23.09
C ASP A 363 -7.75 -5.25 -21.94
N LEU A 364 -7.58 -6.02 -20.87
CA LEU A 364 -8.39 -5.87 -19.66
C LEU A 364 -8.20 -4.47 -19.04
N GLY A 365 -6.95 -4.02 -18.88
CA GLY A 365 -6.65 -2.67 -18.39
C GLY A 365 -7.24 -1.57 -19.28
N ARG A 366 -7.17 -1.72 -20.60
CA ARG A 366 -7.81 -0.79 -21.54
C ARG A 366 -9.33 -0.76 -21.39
N ASN A 367 -9.96 -1.91 -21.20
CA ASN A 367 -11.40 -2.02 -20.98
C ASN A 367 -11.80 -1.37 -19.64
N ASP A 368 -11.07 -1.65 -18.56
CA ASP A 368 -11.34 -1.10 -17.25
C ASP A 368 -11.20 0.43 -17.24
N LEU A 369 -10.11 0.98 -17.78
CA LEU A 369 -9.92 2.43 -17.91
C LEU A 369 -10.90 3.06 -18.91
N GLY A 370 -11.32 2.34 -19.93
CA GLY A 370 -12.29 2.82 -20.93
C GLY A 370 -13.65 3.20 -20.35
N ARG A 371 -14.04 2.58 -19.24
CA ARG A 371 -15.31 2.87 -18.54
C ARG A 371 -15.33 4.26 -17.89
N VAL A 372 -14.17 4.79 -17.55
CA VAL A 372 -14.03 6.03 -16.75
C VAL A 372 -13.29 7.14 -17.49
N SER A 373 -12.65 6.84 -18.59
CA SER A 373 -11.86 7.80 -19.35
C SER A 373 -12.68 8.52 -20.42
N GLN A 374 -12.26 9.72 -20.78
CA GLN A 374 -12.79 10.46 -21.93
C GLN A 374 -12.58 9.64 -23.20
N PHE A 375 -13.59 9.61 -24.07
CA PHE A 375 -13.53 8.85 -25.31
C PHE A 375 -12.30 9.22 -26.15
N GLY A 376 -11.60 8.22 -26.68
CA GLY A 376 -10.42 8.39 -27.51
C GLY A 376 -9.14 8.75 -26.75
N THR A 377 -9.15 8.83 -25.41
CA THR A 377 -7.96 9.16 -24.62
C THR A 377 -7.22 7.95 -24.05
N VAL A 378 -7.86 6.78 -24.05
CA VAL A 378 -7.21 5.55 -23.57
C VAL A 378 -6.15 5.12 -24.57
N LYS A 379 -4.92 5.00 -24.10
CA LYS A 379 -3.75 4.61 -24.90
C LYS A 379 -2.80 3.75 -24.09
N CYS A 380 -1.98 2.99 -24.78
CA CYS A 380 -0.85 2.29 -24.21
C CYS A 380 0.39 3.18 -24.43
N ASP A 381 0.92 3.78 -23.36
CA ASP A 381 2.06 4.70 -23.45
C ASP A 381 3.36 3.95 -23.67
N THR A 382 3.53 2.78 -23.02
CA THR A 382 4.58 1.81 -23.24
C THR A 382 3.94 0.45 -23.46
N PHE A 383 4.48 -0.36 -24.37
CA PHE A 383 3.90 -1.64 -24.73
C PHE A 383 4.94 -2.74 -24.81
N MET A 384 4.79 -3.75 -23.96
CA MET A 384 5.67 -4.93 -23.91
C MET A 384 7.17 -4.57 -23.76
N GLU A 385 7.50 -3.68 -22.84
CA GLU A 385 8.89 -3.36 -22.49
C GLU A 385 9.40 -4.28 -21.40
N ILE A 386 10.70 -4.61 -21.45
CA ILE A 386 11.35 -5.37 -20.38
C ILE A 386 11.78 -4.42 -19.27
N GLU A 387 11.24 -4.64 -18.09
CA GLU A 387 11.75 -4.02 -16.88
C GLU A 387 12.56 -5.01 -16.05
N ARG A 388 13.72 -4.52 -15.61
CA ARG A 388 14.69 -5.29 -14.85
C ARG A 388 14.60 -4.88 -13.39
N TYR A 389 14.31 -5.85 -12.53
CA TYR A 389 14.34 -5.73 -11.09
C TYR A 389 15.59 -6.42 -10.52
N SER A 390 15.78 -6.39 -9.22
CA SER A 390 16.97 -6.94 -8.56
C SER A 390 17.20 -8.43 -8.86
N HIS A 391 16.13 -9.23 -8.93
CA HIS A 391 16.23 -10.69 -9.08
C HIS A 391 15.53 -11.26 -10.31
N VAL A 392 14.64 -10.49 -10.90
CA VAL A 392 13.81 -10.92 -12.04
C VAL A 392 13.65 -9.79 -13.05
N MET A 393 13.18 -10.15 -14.24
CA MET A 393 12.70 -9.21 -15.25
C MET A 393 11.28 -9.60 -15.68
N HIS A 394 10.50 -8.60 -16.06
CA HIS A 394 9.11 -8.76 -16.48
C HIS A 394 8.82 -8.03 -17.78
N ILE A 395 7.78 -8.50 -18.50
CA ILE A 395 7.14 -7.70 -19.55
C ILE A 395 6.18 -6.73 -18.88
N VAL A 396 6.29 -5.46 -19.18
CA VAL A 396 5.49 -4.38 -18.59
C VAL A 396 4.88 -3.53 -19.69
N SER A 397 3.64 -3.11 -19.49
CA SER A 397 2.98 -2.09 -20.31
C SER A 397 2.36 -1.04 -19.40
N ASN A 398 2.19 0.18 -19.92
CA ASN A 398 1.48 1.24 -19.20
C ASN A 398 0.26 1.67 -20.01
N VAL A 399 -0.92 1.49 -19.44
CA VAL A 399 -2.20 1.92 -20.02
C VAL A 399 -2.66 3.16 -19.28
N SER A 400 -2.99 4.22 -20.01
CA SER A 400 -3.45 5.47 -19.41
C SER A 400 -4.65 6.04 -20.12
N GLY A 401 -5.36 6.94 -19.42
CA GLY A 401 -6.46 7.71 -19.98
C GLY A 401 -6.67 9.03 -19.23
N LYS A 402 -7.47 9.90 -19.79
CA LYS A 402 -7.92 11.12 -19.11
C LYS A 402 -9.27 10.85 -18.47
N LEU A 403 -9.36 11.05 -17.16
CA LEU A 403 -10.60 10.83 -16.42
C LEU A 403 -11.71 11.77 -16.95
N ARG A 404 -12.93 11.25 -17.09
CA ARG A 404 -14.10 12.07 -17.48
C ARG A 404 -14.46 13.04 -16.35
N GLU A 405 -15.07 14.18 -16.69
CA GLU A 405 -15.45 15.20 -15.73
C GLU A 405 -16.56 14.76 -14.76
N ASP A 406 -17.41 13.81 -15.18
CA ASP A 406 -18.47 13.20 -14.36
C ASP A 406 -17.96 12.04 -13.49
N LYS A 407 -16.66 11.70 -13.56
CA LYS A 407 -16.01 10.60 -12.86
C LYS A 407 -14.94 11.08 -11.91
N ASP A 408 -14.75 10.35 -10.81
CA ASP A 408 -13.69 10.60 -9.86
C ASP A 408 -12.80 9.34 -9.68
N PHE A 409 -11.83 9.42 -8.79
CA PHE A 409 -10.90 8.30 -8.58
C PHE A 409 -11.59 7.07 -7.96
N PHE A 410 -12.74 7.20 -7.27
CA PHE A 410 -13.51 6.05 -6.81
C PHE A 410 -14.14 5.28 -7.95
N ASP A 411 -14.62 5.98 -8.98
CA ASP A 411 -15.11 5.33 -10.19
C ASP A 411 -13.98 4.58 -10.90
N ALA A 412 -12.77 5.17 -10.97
CA ALA A 412 -11.59 4.53 -11.54
C ALA A 412 -11.17 3.30 -10.71
N PHE A 413 -11.18 3.41 -9.39
CA PHE A 413 -10.89 2.30 -8.49
C PHE A 413 -11.86 1.14 -8.71
N LEU A 414 -13.16 1.41 -8.69
CA LEU A 414 -14.20 0.37 -8.84
C LEU A 414 -14.16 -0.30 -10.21
N SER A 415 -13.75 0.41 -11.27
CA SER A 415 -13.61 -0.19 -12.60
C SER A 415 -12.48 -1.21 -12.68
N CYS A 416 -11.42 -1.02 -11.88
CA CYS A 416 -10.24 -1.90 -11.87
C CYS A 416 -10.32 -3.02 -10.80
N LEU A 417 -11.13 -2.86 -9.75
CA LEU A 417 -11.22 -3.84 -8.65
C LEU A 417 -12.12 -5.03 -9.01
N PRO A 418 -11.73 -6.28 -8.61
CA PRO A 418 -10.36 -6.67 -8.35
C PRO A 418 -9.56 -6.76 -9.66
N ALA A 419 -8.23 -6.77 -9.54
CA ALA A 419 -7.39 -6.96 -10.71
C ALA A 419 -7.63 -8.32 -11.36
N GLY A 420 -7.49 -8.39 -12.68
CA GLY A 420 -7.63 -9.64 -13.44
C GLY A 420 -6.59 -10.69 -13.06
N THR A 421 -5.39 -10.24 -12.69
CA THR A 421 -4.26 -11.06 -12.24
C THR A 421 -4.52 -11.81 -10.93
N VAL A 422 -5.57 -11.46 -10.19
CA VAL A 422 -5.97 -12.12 -8.93
C VAL A 422 -7.43 -12.59 -8.94
N SER A 423 -8.16 -12.42 -10.04
CA SER A 423 -9.53 -12.88 -10.21
C SER A 423 -9.69 -13.79 -11.43
N GLY A 424 -9.64 -13.27 -12.62
CA GLY A 424 -9.75 -14.02 -13.88
C GLY A 424 -10.54 -13.29 -14.95
N ALA A 425 -10.86 -14.01 -16.02
CA ALA A 425 -11.53 -13.48 -17.19
C ALA A 425 -12.60 -14.47 -17.71
N PRO A 426 -13.87 -14.05 -17.94
CA PRO A 426 -14.49 -12.78 -17.58
C PRO A 426 -14.56 -12.55 -16.05
N LYS A 427 -14.30 -11.32 -15.58
CA LYS A 427 -14.10 -10.97 -14.18
C LYS A 427 -15.19 -11.47 -13.22
N LEU A 428 -16.45 -11.12 -13.46
CA LEU A 428 -17.55 -11.47 -12.54
C LEU A 428 -17.77 -12.98 -12.45
N ARG A 429 -17.73 -13.69 -13.59
CA ARG A 429 -17.88 -15.14 -13.61
C ARG A 429 -16.73 -15.84 -12.89
N ALA A 430 -15.50 -15.37 -13.08
CA ALA A 430 -14.35 -15.88 -12.33
C ALA A 430 -14.53 -15.67 -10.81
N MET A 431 -15.05 -14.53 -10.37
CA MET A 431 -15.32 -14.27 -8.95
C MET A 431 -16.43 -15.17 -8.37
N GLU A 432 -17.47 -15.48 -9.13
CA GLU A 432 -18.49 -16.45 -8.74
C GLU A 432 -17.87 -17.83 -8.50
N ILE A 433 -17.02 -18.29 -9.43
CA ILE A 433 -16.32 -19.58 -9.32
C ILE A 433 -15.34 -19.59 -8.15
N ILE A 434 -14.63 -18.49 -7.90
CA ILE A 434 -13.76 -18.34 -6.74
C ILE A 434 -14.56 -18.51 -5.43
N ALA A 435 -15.71 -17.84 -5.30
CA ALA A 435 -16.55 -17.95 -4.11
C ALA A 435 -17.16 -19.37 -3.92
N GLU A 436 -17.32 -20.12 -5.01
CA GLU A 436 -17.77 -21.51 -4.96
C GLU A 436 -16.65 -22.47 -4.52
N LEU A 437 -15.42 -22.28 -5.02
CA LEU A 437 -14.29 -23.18 -4.81
C LEU A 437 -13.45 -22.84 -3.56
N GLU A 438 -13.39 -21.58 -3.17
CA GLU A 438 -12.72 -21.10 -1.95
C GLU A 438 -13.76 -20.91 -0.84
N ARG A 439 -13.64 -21.65 0.25
CA ARG A 439 -14.59 -21.55 1.38
C ARG A 439 -14.40 -20.28 2.19
N GLU A 440 -13.14 -19.88 2.39
CA GLU A 440 -12.75 -18.79 3.26
C GLU A 440 -12.70 -17.46 2.51
N ALA A 441 -13.25 -16.41 3.13
CA ALA A 441 -13.14 -15.04 2.64
C ALA A 441 -11.67 -14.62 2.51
N ARG A 442 -11.35 -13.94 1.42
CA ARG A 442 -9.98 -13.51 1.10
C ARG A 442 -9.49 -12.37 1.99
N GLY A 443 -10.41 -11.57 2.54
CA GLY A 443 -10.06 -10.39 3.33
C GLY A 443 -9.26 -9.37 2.51
N PRO A 444 -8.09 -8.90 3.01
CA PRO A 444 -7.25 -7.96 2.27
C PRO A 444 -6.61 -8.54 1.02
N TYR A 445 -6.34 -9.86 0.96
CA TYR A 445 -5.70 -10.48 -0.19
C TYR A 445 -6.52 -10.28 -1.47
N ALA A 446 -5.85 -9.94 -2.58
CA ALA A 446 -6.46 -9.63 -3.86
C ALA A 446 -7.38 -8.38 -3.88
N GLY A 447 -7.46 -7.67 -2.76
CA GLY A 447 -8.00 -6.32 -2.67
C GLY A 447 -6.96 -5.27 -3.06
N ALA A 448 -7.00 -4.10 -2.41
CA ALA A 448 -6.06 -3.01 -2.70
C ALA A 448 -5.58 -2.30 -1.43
N ILE A 449 -4.34 -1.82 -1.48
CA ILE A 449 -3.73 -0.96 -0.46
C ILE A 449 -3.22 0.32 -1.12
N GLY A 450 -3.37 1.46 -0.44
CA GLY A 450 -2.83 2.71 -0.94
C GLY A 450 -3.37 3.93 -0.22
N TYR A 451 -3.30 5.08 -0.90
CA TYR A 451 -3.81 6.34 -0.38
C TYR A 451 -4.85 6.99 -1.29
N LEU A 452 -5.75 7.73 -0.67
CA LEU A 452 -6.77 8.58 -1.27
C LEU A 452 -6.53 10.01 -0.78
N GLY A 453 -5.90 10.84 -1.60
CA GLY A 453 -5.49 12.19 -1.23
C GLY A 453 -6.65 13.19 -1.21
N PHE A 454 -6.63 14.14 -0.28
CA PHE A 454 -7.59 15.25 -0.25
C PHE A 454 -7.55 16.13 -1.50
N SER A 455 -6.44 16.14 -2.22
CA SER A 455 -6.28 16.84 -3.50
C SER A 455 -6.90 16.11 -4.71
N GLY A 456 -7.50 14.93 -4.51
CA GLY A 456 -8.10 14.13 -5.58
C GLY A 456 -7.09 13.25 -6.34
N ASN A 457 -5.90 13.02 -5.78
CA ASN A 457 -4.96 12.00 -6.25
C ASN A 457 -5.21 10.69 -5.50
N MET A 458 -4.95 9.58 -6.16
CA MET A 458 -5.03 8.23 -5.60
C MET A 458 -3.90 7.38 -6.16
N ASP A 459 -3.30 6.54 -5.33
CA ASP A 459 -2.36 5.52 -5.77
C ASP A 459 -2.60 4.26 -4.96
N THR A 460 -2.87 3.14 -5.66
CA THR A 460 -3.22 1.87 -5.05
C THR A 460 -2.53 0.71 -5.75
N CYS A 461 -2.07 -0.26 -4.97
CA CYS A 461 -1.54 -1.52 -5.46
C CYS A 461 -2.47 -2.69 -5.12
N ILE A 462 -2.30 -3.80 -5.82
CA ILE A 462 -2.99 -5.05 -5.51
C ILE A 462 -2.39 -5.62 -4.22
N THR A 463 -3.24 -6.09 -3.30
CA THR A 463 -2.78 -6.71 -2.05
C THR A 463 -2.32 -8.14 -2.30
N ILE A 464 -1.09 -8.28 -2.77
CA ILE A 464 -0.36 -9.54 -2.98
C ILE A 464 1.02 -9.44 -2.34
N ARG A 465 1.70 -10.57 -2.16
CA ARG A 465 3.01 -10.60 -1.48
C ARG A 465 2.96 -9.88 -0.12
N THR A 466 1.90 -10.20 0.64
CA THR A 466 1.48 -9.49 1.84
C THR A 466 1.35 -10.45 3.01
N ILE A 467 1.78 -9.98 4.17
CA ILE A 467 1.65 -10.65 5.45
C ILE A 467 0.63 -9.87 6.29
N VAL A 468 -0.37 -10.53 6.80
CA VAL A 468 -1.30 -9.98 7.79
C VAL A 468 -0.93 -10.56 9.16
N PHE A 469 -0.52 -9.70 10.07
CA PHE A 469 -0.30 -10.05 11.47
C PHE A 469 -1.57 -9.75 12.25
N LYS A 470 -2.11 -10.78 12.88
CA LYS A 470 -3.28 -10.66 13.75
C LYS A 470 -3.13 -11.60 14.93
N LYS A 471 -3.20 -11.07 16.13
CA LYS A 471 -2.82 -11.79 17.35
C LYS A 471 -1.37 -12.29 17.21
N ASN A 472 -1.04 -13.49 17.63
CA ASN A 472 0.33 -14.04 17.52
C ASN A 472 0.50 -14.89 16.24
N ARG A 473 -0.17 -14.50 15.14
CA ARG A 473 -0.10 -15.24 13.87
C ARG A 473 0.21 -14.32 12.71
N ALA A 474 0.96 -14.87 11.78
CA ALA A 474 1.21 -14.28 10.48
C ALA A 474 0.51 -15.11 9.39
N TYR A 475 -0.28 -14.44 8.58
CA TYR A 475 -1.05 -15.04 7.49
C TYR A 475 -0.49 -14.55 6.16
N VAL A 476 -0.28 -15.48 5.22
CA VAL A 476 0.20 -15.20 3.87
C VAL A 476 -0.72 -15.90 2.89
N GLN A 477 -1.33 -15.18 1.95
CA GLN A 477 -2.17 -15.78 0.91
C GLN A 477 -1.53 -15.62 -0.46
N ALA A 478 -1.59 -16.68 -1.26
CA ALA A 478 -1.04 -16.71 -2.61
C ALA A 478 -1.92 -17.52 -3.54
N GLY A 479 -2.01 -17.11 -4.80
CA GLY A 479 -2.82 -17.76 -5.82
C GLY A 479 -2.04 -18.07 -7.09
N ALA A 480 -2.62 -18.98 -7.90
CA ALA A 480 -2.16 -19.37 -9.22
C ALA A 480 -3.28 -19.18 -10.25
N GLY A 481 -2.91 -18.71 -11.43
CA GLY A 481 -3.82 -18.51 -12.54
C GLY A 481 -4.08 -19.81 -13.30
N ILE A 482 -5.29 -20.32 -13.20
CA ILE A 482 -5.70 -21.59 -13.83
C ILE A 482 -6.19 -21.32 -15.25
N VAL A 483 -5.58 -21.97 -16.21
CA VAL A 483 -5.92 -21.95 -17.64
C VAL A 483 -6.11 -23.39 -18.15
N TRP A 484 -6.49 -23.53 -19.40
CA TRP A 484 -6.79 -24.84 -20.00
C TRP A 484 -5.68 -25.90 -19.83
N ASP A 485 -4.45 -25.53 -20.05
CA ASP A 485 -3.27 -26.41 -19.99
C ASP A 485 -2.59 -26.46 -18.61
N SER A 486 -3.18 -25.84 -17.59
CA SER A 486 -2.68 -25.89 -16.22
C SER A 486 -2.57 -27.32 -15.70
N VAL A 487 -1.45 -27.62 -15.02
CA VAL A 487 -1.19 -28.87 -14.34
C VAL A 487 -1.44 -28.68 -12.86
N PRO A 488 -2.44 -29.35 -12.25
CA PRO A 488 -2.88 -29.07 -10.87
C PRO A 488 -1.76 -29.09 -9.81
N GLU A 489 -0.84 -30.06 -9.88
CA GLU A 489 0.32 -30.13 -9.02
C GLU A 489 1.24 -28.90 -9.15
N SER A 490 1.45 -28.45 -10.37
CA SER A 490 2.30 -27.28 -10.66
C SER A 490 1.68 -26.02 -10.11
N GLU A 491 0.36 -25.84 -10.26
CA GLU A 491 -0.37 -24.69 -9.73
C GLU A 491 -0.36 -24.67 -8.19
N TYR A 492 -0.54 -25.84 -7.55
CA TYR A 492 -0.36 -25.94 -6.11
C TYR A 492 1.05 -25.50 -5.70
N GLN A 493 2.08 -26.03 -6.37
CA GLN A 493 3.47 -25.71 -6.05
C GLN A 493 3.78 -24.22 -6.28
N GLU A 494 3.15 -23.59 -7.29
CA GLU A 494 3.29 -22.18 -7.55
C GLU A 494 2.78 -21.33 -6.37
N THR A 495 1.61 -21.65 -5.80
CA THR A 495 1.09 -20.95 -4.63
C THR A 495 2.03 -21.10 -3.42
N VAL A 496 2.56 -22.30 -3.19
CA VAL A 496 3.56 -22.56 -2.14
C VAL A 496 4.81 -21.72 -2.36
N ASN A 497 5.32 -21.67 -3.59
CA ASN A 497 6.54 -20.92 -3.93
C ASN A 497 6.33 -19.41 -3.75
N LYS A 498 5.17 -18.89 -4.14
CA LYS A 498 4.81 -17.46 -3.95
C LYS A 498 4.71 -17.09 -2.46
N ALA A 499 4.20 -17.98 -1.61
CA ALA A 499 4.12 -17.74 -0.17
C ALA A 499 5.49 -17.86 0.53
N LYS A 500 6.37 -18.73 0.02
CA LYS A 500 7.68 -19.06 0.62
C LYS A 500 8.54 -17.82 0.92
N ALA A 501 8.58 -16.84 0.02
CA ALA A 501 9.38 -15.63 0.22
C ALA A 501 8.95 -14.85 1.47
N MET A 502 7.63 -14.74 1.70
CA MET A 502 7.06 -14.05 2.86
C MET A 502 7.31 -14.84 4.15
N LEU A 503 7.08 -16.14 4.11
CA LEU A 503 7.31 -17.04 5.24
C LEU A 503 8.79 -17.09 5.63
N LYS A 504 9.70 -17.15 4.63
CA LYS A 504 11.14 -17.07 4.85
C LYS A 504 11.54 -15.75 5.54
N ALA A 505 10.95 -14.64 5.13
CA ALA A 505 11.24 -13.35 5.74
C ALA A 505 10.84 -13.30 7.22
N ILE A 506 9.74 -13.94 7.62
CA ILE A 506 9.33 -14.02 9.03
C ILE A 506 10.36 -14.83 9.82
N ARG A 507 10.73 -16.04 9.37
CA ARG A 507 11.71 -16.88 10.05
C ARG A 507 13.10 -16.26 10.08
N THR A 508 13.49 -15.57 9.01
CA THR A 508 14.73 -14.79 8.97
C THR A 508 14.72 -13.67 10.01
N ALA A 509 13.59 -12.96 10.15
CA ALA A 509 13.46 -11.92 11.18
C ALA A 509 13.56 -12.51 12.61
N GLU A 510 12.97 -13.66 12.88
CA GLU A 510 13.11 -14.36 14.15
C GLU A 510 14.58 -14.74 14.44
N ALA A 511 15.30 -15.24 13.44
CA ALA A 511 16.69 -15.63 13.58
C ALA A 511 17.63 -14.42 13.76
N MET A 512 17.41 -13.35 13.03
CA MET A 512 18.23 -12.13 13.09
C MET A 512 17.96 -11.27 14.31
N PHE A 513 16.73 -11.27 14.81
CA PHE A 513 16.27 -10.43 15.91
C PHE A 513 15.56 -11.28 16.96
N PRO A 514 16.29 -12.23 17.61
CA PRO A 514 15.68 -13.06 18.64
C PRO A 514 15.09 -12.15 19.73
N ALA A 515 13.90 -12.51 20.21
CA ALA A 515 13.25 -11.79 21.31
C ALA A 515 14.22 -11.76 22.48
N THR A 516 14.92 -10.65 22.67
CA THR A 516 15.65 -10.41 23.91
C THR A 516 14.62 -10.39 25.01
N VAL A 517 14.79 -11.25 26.00
CA VAL A 517 13.95 -11.34 27.20
C VAL A 517 14.08 -10.01 27.96
N GLN A 518 13.37 -9.02 27.50
CA GLN A 518 12.86 -7.89 28.28
C GLN A 518 11.81 -7.15 27.44
N PRO A 519 10.55 -7.10 27.89
CA PRO A 519 9.63 -6.14 27.32
C PRO A 519 10.20 -4.74 27.60
N TYR A 520 10.31 -3.93 26.58
CA TYR A 520 10.69 -2.50 26.65
C TYR A 520 9.55 -1.69 27.32
N ASN A 521 9.16 -2.10 28.52
CA ASN A 521 8.06 -1.54 29.30
C ASN A 521 8.54 -0.97 30.64
N SER A 522 9.60 -0.16 30.68
CA SER A 522 9.90 0.52 31.95
C SER A 522 10.65 1.85 31.91
N VAL A 523 10.74 2.52 30.77
CA VAL A 523 11.25 3.91 30.78
C VAL A 523 10.48 4.77 29.77
N ILE A 524 9.17 4.90 29.94
CA ILE A 524 8.45 6.05 29.43
C ILE A 524 8.02 6.84 30.65
N ASN A 525 8.77 7.90 30.94
CA ASN A 525 8.33 8.94 31.84
C ASN A 525 6.96 9.45 31.40
N GLN A 526 6.02 9.45 32.33
CA GLN A 526 4.64 9.93 32.23
C GLN A 526 4.51 11.45 32.05
N ASP A 527 5.51 12.15 31.52
CA ASP A 527 5.58 13.61 31.54
C ASP A 527 5.11 14.32 30.28
N TYR A 528 4.29 13.68 29.44
CA TYR A 528 3.61 14.39 28.35
C TYR A 528 2.15 13.98 28.23
N LEU A 529 1.40 14.09 29.33
CA LEU A 529 -0.05 14.24 29.27
C LEU A 529 -0.35 15.68 28.86
N TYR A 530 -0.87 15.84 27.66
CA TYR A 530 -1.58 17.06 27.26
C TYR A 530 -2.75 17.28 28.22
N THR A 531 -2.67 18.26 29.04
CA THR A 531 -3.83 18.90 29.66
C THR A 531 -4.46 19.87 28.67
N PRO A 532 -5.81 20.07 28.71
CA PRO A 532 -6.66 20.59 27.65
C PRO A 532 -6.37 22.02 27.18
#